data_f947fed077de1ee306bd1489b2c6b32d
#
_entry.id   f947fed077de1ee306bd1489b2c6b32d
#
_cell.length_a   1.000
_cell.length_b   1.000
_cell.length_c   1.000
_cell.angle_alpha   90.00
_cell.angle_beta   90.00
_cell.angle_gamma   90.00
#
_symmetry.space_group_name_H-M   'P 1'
#
loop_
_entity.id
_entity.type
_entity.pdbx_description
1 polymer ?
#
loop_
_entity_poly.entity_id
_entity_poly.type
_entity_poly.pdbx_seq_one_letter_code
_entity_poly.pdbx_strand_id
1 'polypeptide(L)'
;MIELFKEYLQQRRYRESTINGHLQNAGYFLKWVEANGLQEPENMQYNDLLNYVQYEQQRNLDVSTINLRISSISKYFEFLKEQGTVTRNPARTLRIKGKVKSVIQNPLKYDELLSLYNSYKAVEKDKSVDWWKLSRHIKERSQLAHQRNIIIVGLMIWQGLHSGELEKLEVNHINLNEGSIYIPSTARSNSRELKLSTQQILMLHTYINGGIREKLKPKADELLPGNVHNHVFFLTEELKGINPQIKNALHIRASVVLQWLRQHNKRQVQYMAGHKYITSTEMYEVQELETLTEQLSKHHPFG
;
A
#
# COMPACT_ATOMS: atom_id res chain seq x y z
N MET A 1 21.19 4.78 -24.49
CA MET A 1 21.54 4.49 -23.07
C MET A 1 20.38 3.99 -22.23
N ILE A 2 19.23 4.67 -22.13
CA ILE A 2 18.09 4.22 -21.29
C ILE A 2 17.52 2.86 -21.77
N GLU A 3 17.40 2.61 -23.07
CA GLU A 3 16.94 1.31 -23.58
C GLU A 3 17.93 0.17 -23.24
N LEU A 4 19.22 0.38 -23.38
CA LEU A 4 20.24 -0.59 -22.97
C LEU A 4 20.20 -0.86 -21.45
N PHE A 5 19.92 0.16 -20.66
CA PHE A 5 19.72 0.01 -19.21
C PHE A 5 18.47 -0.83 -18.89
N LYS A 6 17.40 -0.67 -19.68
CA LYS A 6 16.19 -1.51 -19.57
C LYS A 6 16.51 -2.97 -19.85
N GLU A 7 17.22 -3.24 -20.96
CA GLU A 7 17.64 -4.61 -21.32
C GLU A 7 18.53 -5.24 -20.24
N TYR A 8 19.47 -4.48 -19.69
CA TYR A 8 20.30 -4.88 -18.57
C TYR A 8 19.49 -5.32 -17.34
N LEU A 9 18.44 -4.55 -16.98
CA LEU A 9 17.55 -4.90 -15.87
C LEU A 9 16.69 -6.13 -16.19
N GLN A 10 16.26 -6.30 -17.44
CA GLN A 10 15.51 -7.48 -17.90
C GLN A 10 16.35 -8.74 -17.83
N GLN A 11 17.60 -8.70 -18.29
CA GLN A 11 18.55 -9.83 -18.21
C GLN A 11 18.77 -10.26 -16.76
N ARG A 12 18.71 -9.32 -15.79
CA ARG A 12 18.80 -9.61 -14.35
C ARG A 12 17.47 -10.04 -13.73
N ARG A 13 16.43 -10.28 -14.54
CA ARG A 13 15.11 -10.77 -14.14
C ARG A 13 14.39 -9.86 -13.12
N TYR A 14 14.63 -8.55 -13.19
CA TYR A 14 13.81 -7.62 -12.42
C TYR A 14 12.35 -7.65 -12.91
N ARG A 15 11.39 -7.44 -11.99
CA ARG A 15 9.99 -7.31 -12.37
C ARG A 15 9.77 -6.03 -13.15
N GLU A 16 8.84 -6.06 -14.09
CA GLU A 16 8.55 -4.92 -14.98
C GLU A 16 8.25 -3.62 -14.20
N SER A 17 7.46 -3.70 -13.12
CA SER A 17 7.20 -2.56 -12.25
C SER A 17 8.48 -1.98 -11.60
N THR A 18 9.44 -2.83 -11.27
CA THR A 18 10.74 -2.41 -10.71
C THR A 18 11.62 -1.79 -11.80
N ILE A 19 11.62 -2.37 -13.01
CA ILE A 19 12.31 -1.82 -14.17
C ILE A 19 11.81 -0.41 -14.47
N ASN A 20 10.49 -0.23 -14.56
CA ASN A 20 9.86 1.06 -14.82
C ASN A 20 10.23 2.10 -13.73
N GLY A 21 10.27 1.68 -12.47
CA GLY A 21 10.71 2.54 -11.36
C GLY A 21 12.18 2.96 -11.48
N HIS A 22 13.08 2.04 -11.84
CA HIS A 22 14.49 2.36 -12.06
C HIS A 22 14.70 3.28 -13.25
N LEU A 23 14.00 3.03 -14.37
CA LEU A 23 14.07 3.88 -15.56
C LEU A 23 13.57 5.30 -15.29
N GLN A 24 12.44 5.42 -14.58
CA GLN A 24 11.90 6.73 -14.21
C GLN A 24 12.86 7.52 -13.33
N ASN A 25 13.42 6.89 -12.30
CA ASN A 25 14.35 7.54 -11.39
C ASN A 25 15.67 7.92 -12.07
N ALA A 26 16.21 7.04 -12.93
CA ALA A 26 17.37 7.34 -13.75
C ALA A 26 17.08 8.52 -14.71
N GLY A 27 15.88 8.56 -15.29
CA GLY A 27 15.44 9.68 -16.14
C GLY A 27 15.37 11.02 -15.40
N TYR A 28 14.92 11.05 -14.15
CA TYR A 28 14.95 12.26 -13.32
C TYR A 28 16.38 12.75 -13.07
N PHE A 29 17.29 11.82 -12.78
CA PHE A 29 18.69 12.12 -12.57
C PHE A 29 19.37 12.68 -13.84
N LEU A 30 19.18 12.03 -14.98
CA LEU A 30 19.77 12.48 -16.24
C LEU A 30 19.26 13.87 -16.67
N LYS A 31 17.99 14.16 -16.47
CA LYS A 31 17.43 15.50 -16.69
C LYS A 31 18.07 16.55 -15.77
N TRP A 32 18.35 16.20 -14.52
CA TRP A 32 19.04 17.09 -13.60
C TRP A 32 20.50 17.34 -14.04
N VAL A 33 21.20 16.29 -14.49
CA VAL A 33 22.57 16.40 -15.03
C VAL A 33 22.60 17.37 -16.21
N GLU A 34 21.69 17.19 -17.17
CA GLU A 34 21.54 18.05 -18.34
C GLU A 34 21.24 19.51 -17.96
N ALA A 35 20.27 19.71 -17.06
CA ALA A 35 19.83 21.04 -16.64
C ALA A 35 20.92 21.85 -15.89
N ASN A 36 21.88 21.16 -15.26
CA ASN A 36 22.98 21.81 -14.55
C ASN A 36 24.28 21.90 -15.39
N GLY A 37 24.23 21.55 -16.68
CA GLY A 37 25.40 21.61 -17.57
C GLY A 37 26.55 20.73 -17.09
N LEU A 38 26.25 19.68 -16.29
CA LEU A 38 27.26 18.76 -15.81
C LEU A 38 27.73 17.87 -16.96
N GLN A 39 28.98 17.46 -16.87
CA GLN A 39 29.55 16.51 -17.83
C GLN A 39 28.73 15.21 -17.82
N GLU A 40 28.86 14.42 -18.87
CA GLU A 40 28.17 13.13 -18.99
C GLU A 40 28.31 12.30 -17.72
N PRO A 41 27.32 11.45 -17.37
CA PRO A 41 27.31 10.64 -16.15
C PRO A 41 28.64 9.88 -15.90
N GLU A 42 29.38 9.62 -16.97
CA GLU A 42 30.66 8.91 -17.00
C GLU A 42 31.76 9.61 -16.17
N ASN A 43 31.72 10.92 -16.07
CA ASN A 43 32.73 11.73 -15.38
C ASN A 43 32.30 12.15 -13.96
N MET A 44 31.09 11.72 -13.52
CA MET A 44 30.53 12.14 -12.25
C MET A 44 31.28 11.54 -11.06
N GLN A 45 31.50 12.40 -10.06
CA GLN A 45 32.12 12.05 -8.79
C GLN A 45 31.06 11.95 -7.67
N TYR A 46 31.47 11.44 -6.52
CA TYR A 46 30.61 11.35 -5.35
C TYR A 46 30.01 12.72 -4.92
N ASN A 47 30.78 13.80 -5.05
CA ASN A 47 30.32 15.15 -4.70
C ASN A 47 29.18 15.65 -5.62
N ASP A 48 29.19 15.28 -6.89
CA ASP A 48 28.10 15.63 -7.81
C ASP A 48 26.79 14.96 -7.41
N LEU A 49 26.89 13.72 -6.93
CA LEU A 49 25.73 13.01 -6.39
C LEU A 49 25.23 13.62 -5.07
N LEU A 50 26.12 14.20 -4.23
CA LEU A 50 25.69 14.97 -3.06
C LEU A 50 24.91 16.23 -3.47
N ASN A 51 25.32 16.92 -4.51
CA ASN A 51 24.58 18.07 -5.08
C ASN A 51 23.21 17.65 -5.58
N TYR A 52 23.08 16.48 -6.25
CA TYR A 52 21.78 15.93 -6.62
C TYR A 52 20.92 15.63 -5.40
N VAL A 53 21.48 15.05 -4.34
CA VAL A 53 20.77 14.80 -3.08
C VAL A 53 20.26 16.09 -2.47
N GLN A 54 21.07 17.15 -2.42
CA GLN A 54 20.65 18.46 -1.92
C GLN A 54 19.52 19.05 -2.75
N TYR A 55 19.60 18.95 -4.08
CA TYR A 55 18.52 19.34 -4.98
C TYR A 55 17.20 18.62 -4.67
N GLU A 56 17.24 17.28 -4.45
CA GLU A 56 16.06 16.50 -4.11
C GLU A 56 15.51 16.84 -2.72
N GLN A 57 16.36 17.19 -1.76
CA GLN A 57 15.97 17.66 -0.43
C GLN A 57 15.26 19.02 -0.49
N GLN A 58 15.73 19.95 -1.33
CA GLN A 58 15.10 21.25 -1.55
C GLN A 58 13.69 21.12 -2.16
N ARG A 59 13.43 20.03 -2.85
CA ARG A 59 12.08 19.69 -3.37
C ARG A 59 11.15 19.08 -2.31
N ASN A 60 11.56 19.08 -1.04
CA ASN A 60 10.81 18.53 0.09
C ASN A 60 10.41 17.05 -0.08
N LEU A 61 11.22 16.25 -0.77
CA LEU A 61 10.98 14.82 -0.89
C LEU A 61 11.36 14.10 0.39
N ASP A 62 10.60 13.06 0.71
CA ASP A 62 10.92 12.17 1.83
C ASP A 62 12.27 11.48 1.62
N VAL A 63 13.03 11.31 2.70
CA VAL A 63 14.30 10.59 2.71
C VAL A 63 14.20 9.19 2.09
N SER A 64 13.08 8.50 2.31
CA SER A 64 12.81 7.19 1.67
C SER A 64 12.72 7.29 0.15
N THR A 65 12.09 8.34 -0.38
CA THR A 65 11.98 8.59 -1.82
C THR A 65 13.35 8.94 -2.41
N ILE A 66 14.13 9.79 -1.72
CA ILE A 66 15.47 10.16 -2.16
C ILE A 66 16.38 8.91 -2.18
N ASN A 67 16.36 8.09 -1.12
CA ASN A 67 17.13 6.83 -1.08
C ASN A 67 16.70 5.84 -2.19
N LEU A 68 15.43 5.79 -2.55
CA LEU A 68 14.96 4.97 -3.68
C LEU A 68 15.55 5.48 -5.00
N ARG A 69 15.60 6.81 -5.22
CA ARG A 69 16.26 7.41 -6.39
C ARG A 69 17.76 7.13 -6.42
N ILE A 70 18.46 7.31 -5.29
CA ILE A 70 19.89 6.96 -5.16
C ILE A 70 20.12 5.47 -5.50
N SER A 71 19.26 4.57 -5.01
CA SER A 71 19.36 3.15 -5.33
C SER A 71 19.23 2.88 -6.83
N SER A 72 18.33 3.59 -7.51
CA SER A 72 18.16 3.49 -8.96
C SER A 72 19.34 4.04 -9.74
N ILE A 73 19.90 5.17 -9.27
CA ILE A 73 21.13 5.78 -9.83
C ILE A 73 22.32 4.83 -9.64
N SER A 74 22.44 4.21 -8.47
CA SER A 74 23.48 3.22 -8.21
C SER A 74 23.39 2.03 -9.18
N LYS A 75 22.17 1.56 -9.50
CA LYS A 75 21.96 0.52 -10.52
C LYS A 75 22.33 0.99 -11.92
N TYR A 76 22.07 2.24 -12.26
CA TYR A 76 22.48 2.81 -13.52
C TYR A 76 24.00 2.90 -13.65
N PHE A 77 24.72 3.32 -12.61
CA PHE A 77 26.17 3.29 -12.60
C PHE A 77 26.78 1.87 -12.60
N GLU A 78 26.10 0.88 -12.00
CA GLU A 78 26.51 -0.53 -12.14
C GLU A 78 26.41 -0.99 -13.60
N PHE A 79 25.34 -0.62 -14.30
CA PHE A 79 25.19 -0.86 -15.74
C PHE A 79 26.33 -0.20 -16.54
N LEU A 80 26.62 1.10 -16.32
CA LEU A 80 27.69 1.81 -17.01
C LEU A 80 29.06 1.18 -16.75
N LYS A 81 29.28 0.68 -15.54
CA LYS A 81 30.52 -0.04 -15.19
C LYS A 81 30.66 -1.35 -15.95
N GLU A 82 29.58 -2.12 -16.10
CA GLU A 82 29.62 -3.36 -16.87
C GLU A 82 29.79 -3.13 -18.38
N GLN A 83 29.32 -1.97 -18.88
CA GLN A 83 29.60 -1.53 -20.26
C GLN A 83 31.05 -1.01 -20.44
N GLY A 84 31.85 -0.92 -19.37
CA GLY A 84 33.19 -0.36 -19.41
C GLY A 84 33.26 1.17 -19.53
N THR A 85 32.12 1.85 -19.44
CA THR A 85 32.01 3.31 -19.56
C THR A 85 32.54 4.04 -18.33
N VAL A 86 32.36 3.45 -17.13
CA VAL A 86 32.92 3.97 -15.88
C VAL A 86 33.75 2.90 -15.17
N THR A 87 34.78 3.30 -14.47
CA THR A 87 35.66 2.38 -13.72
C THR A 87 35.08 2.02 -12.33
N ARG A 88 34.28 2.92 -11.74
CA ARG A 88 33.70 2.75 -10.41
C ARG A 88 32.28 3.33 -10.36
N ASN A 89 31.49 2.79 -9.43
CA ASN A 89 30.14 3.31 -9.15
C ASN A 89 30.22 4.36 -8.02
N PRO A 90 30.05 5.67 -8.32
CA PRO A 90 30.15 6.71 -7.30
C PRO A 90 28.95 6.72 -6.34
N ALA A 91 27.82 6.11 -6.70
CA ALA A 91 26.61 6.03 -5.88
C ALA A 91 26.58 4.82 -4.95
N ARG A 92 27.58 3.92 -4.98
CA ARG A 92 27.55 2.64 -4.28
C ARG A 92 27.30 2.74 -2.79
N THR A 93 27.94 3.70 -2.13
CA THR A 93 27.88 3.92 -0.67
C THR A 93 26.97 5.07 -0.28
N LEU A 94 26.40 5.77 -1.27
CA LEU A 94 25.57 6.94 -1.02
C LEU A 94 24.23 6.50 -0.43
N ARG A 95 23.97 6.96 0.79
CA ARG A 95 22.69 6.76 1.48
C ARG A 95 22.48 7.85 2.52
N ILE A 96 21.27 8.41 2.52
CA ILE A 96 20.88 9.41 3.51
C ILE A 96 20.29 8.68 4.73
N LYS A 97 20.82 9.05 5.92
CA LYS A 97 20.19 8.64 7.18
C LYS A 97 18.95 9.50 7.41
N GLY A 98 17.81 8.87 7.63
CA GLY A 98 16.55 9.53 7.97
C GLY A 98 16.02 9.02 9.29
N LYS A 99 15.14 9.80 9.91
CA LYS A 99 14.35 9.28 11.04
C LYS A 99 13.49 8.13 10.50
N VAL A 100 13.48 7.00 11.20
CA VAL A 100 12.53 5.93 10.94
C VAL A 100 11.16 6.55 11.15
N LYS A 101 10.38 6.74 10.08
CA LYS A 101 9.01 7.21 10.24
C LYS A 101 8.26 6.12 10.99
N SER A 102 7.65 6.50 12.10
CA SER A 102 6.67 5.68 12.78
C SER A 102 5.66 5.18 11.75
N VAL A 103 5.46 3.85 11.68
CA VAL A 103 4.57 3.24 10.68
C VAL A 103 3.15 3.77 10.88
N ILE A 104 2.80 4.10 12.13
CA ILE A 104 1.45 4.55 12.47
C ILE A 104 1.48 5.55 13.62
N GLN A 105 0.82 6.68 13.42
CA GLN A 105 0.44 7.58 14.49
C GLN A 105 -1.07 7.41 14.72
N ASN A 106 -1.50 7.24 15.96
CA ASN A 106 -2.89 7.12 16.38
C ASN A 106 -3.64 5.96 15.68
N PRO A 107 -3.31 4.69 15.99
CA PRO A 107 -4.03 3.56 15.43
C PRO A 107 -5.49 3.58 15.89
N LEU A 108 -6.40 3.24 15.00
CA LEU A 108 -7.83 3.14 15.30
C LEU A 108 -8.08 1.97 16.27
N LYS A 109 -8.95 2.17 17.25
CA LYS A 109 -9.44 1.12 18.14
C LYS A 109 -10.42 0.21 17.39
N TYR A 110 -10.67 -0.98 17.95
CA TYR A 110 -11.59 -1.93 17.33
C TYR A 110 -12.99 -1.36 17.14
N ASP A 111 -13.53 -0.66 18.15
CA ASP A 111 -14.86 -0.04 18.06
C ASP A 111 -14.92 1.08 17.00
N GLU A 112 -13.82 1.80 16.81
CA GLU A 112 -13.73 2.82 15.78
C GLU A 112 -13.70 2.20 14.36
N LEU A 113 -13.04 1.03 14.20
CA LEU A 113 -13.07 0.28 12.95
C LEU A 113 -14.48 -0.27 12.64
N LEU A 114 -15.18 -0.81 13.65
CA LEU A 114 -16.56 -1.27 13.50
C LEU A 114 -17.53 -0.11 13.22
N SER A 115 -17.38 1.00 13.93
CA SER A 115 -18.15 2.21 13.68
C SER A 115 -17.95 2.72 12.26
N LEU A 116 -16.69 2.72 11.78
CA LEU A 116 -16.36 3.10 10.41
C LEU A 116 -17.09 2.22 9.38
N TYR A 117 -17.08 0.89 9.58
CA TYR A 117 -17.79 -0.04 8.69
C TYR A 117 -19.30 0.21 8.70
N ASN A 118 -19.90 0.34 9.88
CA ASN A 118 -21.34 0.55 10.02
C ASN A 118 -21.77 1.90 9.43
N SER A 119 -21.00 2.94 9.67
CA SER A 119 -21.25 4.26 9.11
C SER A 119 -21.13 4.25 7.57
N TYR A 120 -20.09 3.60 7.02
CA TYR A 120 -19.94 3.47 5.57
C TYR A 120 -21.10 2.68 4.94
N LYS A 121 -21.50 1.57 5.58
CA LYS A 121 -22.64 0.75 5.13
C LYS A 121 -23.95 1.53 5.14
N ALA A 122 -24.14 2.43 6.11
CA ALA A 122 -25.35 3.26 6.26
C ALA A 122 -25.39 4.47 5.31
N VAL A 123 -24.29 4.78 4.60
CA VAL A 123 -24.27 5.89 3.63
C VAL A 123 -25.26 5.60 2.51
N GLU A 124 -26.33 6.35 2.48
CA GLU A 124 -27.26 6.37 1.35
C GLU A 124 -26.67 7.27 0.25
N LYS A 125 -26.19 6.65 -0.83
CA LYS A 125 -25.66 7.40 -2.00
C LYS A 125 -26.71 8.30 -2.69
N ASP A 126 -27.98 8.17 -2.29
CA ASP A 126 -29.12 8.92 -2.86
C ASP A 126 -29.30 10.35 -2.29
N LYS A 127 -28.52 10.73 -1.28
CA LYS A 127 -28.69 12.03 -0.58
C LYS A 127 -27.73 13.14 -1.04
N SER A 128 -26.92 12.93 -2.09
CA SER A 128 -26.11 14.02 -2.64
C SER A 128 -27.01 15.07 -3.33
N VAL A 129 -26.68 16.35 -3.16
CA VAL A 129 -27.47 17.49 -3.66
C VAL A 129 -27.79 17.40 -5.17
N ASP A 130 -26.95 16.73 -5.94
CA ASP A 130 -27.10 16.58 -7.40
C ASP A 130 -27.50 15.17 -7.85
N TRP A 131 -27.80 14.24 -6.94
CA TRP A 131 -28.16 12.86 -7.26
C TRP A 131 -29.35 12.77 -8.23
N TRP A 132 -30.35 13.59 -8.04
CA TRP A 132 -31.55 13.62 -8.87
C TRP A 132 -31.27 14.01 -10.33
N LYS A 133 -30.17 14.74 -10.60
CA LYS A 133 -29.74 15.11 -11.95
C LYS A 133 -29.07 13.95 -12.72
N LEU A 134 -28.64 12.90 -12.02
CA LEU A 134 -27.94 11.80 -12.63
C LEU A 134 -28.89 10.86 -13.37
N SER A 135 -28.44 10.30 -14.51
CA SER A 135 -29.20 9.30 -15.23
C SER A 135 -29.38 8.04 -14.38
N ARG A 136 -30.48 7.30 -14.64
CA ARG A 136 -30.77 6.03 -13.94
C ARG A 136 -29.60 5.05 -13.98
N HIS A 137 -28.93 4.93 -15.11
CA HIS A 137 -27.78 4.05 -15.28
C HIS A 137 -26.60 4.41 -14.37
N ILE A 138 -26.30 5.71 -14.20
CA ILE A 138 -25.24 6.18 -13.31
C ILE A 138 -25.60 5.87 -11.86
N LYS A 139 -26.86 6.05 -11.48
CA LYS A 139 -27.35 5.72 -10.13
C LYS A 139 -27.20 4.24 -9.81
N GLU A 140 -27.66 3.37 -10.69
CA GLU A 140 -27.55 1.91 -10.53
C GLU A 140 -26.08 1.48 -10.42
N ARG A 141 -25.21 2.01 -11.28
CA ARG A 141 -23.77 1.73 -11.23
C ARG A 141 -23.12 2.20 -9.92
N SER A 142 -23.50 3.37 -9.42
CA SER A 142 -23.00 3.90 -8.14
C SER A 142 -23.43 3.02 -6.96
N GLN A 143 -24.69 2.56 -6.95
CA GLN A 143 -25.18 1.65 -5.93
C GLN A 143 -24.46 0.30 -5.95
N LEU A 144 -24.26 -0.30 -7.13
CA LEU A 144 -23.50 -1.54 -7.27
C LEU A 144 -22.03 -1.38 -6.79
N ALA A 145 -21.40 -0.26 -7.14
CA ALA A 145 -20.05 0.07 -6.67
C ALA A 145 -19.99 0.23 -5.15
N HIS A 146 -21.02 0.83 -4.55
CA HIS A 146 -21.11 0.96 -3.09
C HIS A 146 -21.22 -0.41 -2.41
N GLN A 147 -22.03 -1.33 -2.94
CA GLN A 147 -22.13 -2.70 -2.41
C GLN A 147 -20.79 -3.43 -2.47
N ARG A 148 -20.07 -3.35 -3.60
CA ARG A 148 -18.70 -3.87 -3.69
C ARG A 148 -17.78 -3.23 -2.67
N ASN A 149 -17.84 -1.92 -2.49
CA ASN A 149 -16.98 -1.20 -1.56
C ASN A 149 -17.25 -1.58 -0.09
N ILE A 150 -18.50 -1.91 0.28
CA ILE A 150 -18.82 -2.47 1.60
C ILE A 150 -18.05 -3.78 1.84
N ILE A 151 -17.98 -4.67 0.82
CA ILE A 151 -17.18 -5.90 0.91
C ILE A 151 -15.69 -5.56 1.10
N ILE A 152 -15.16 -4.61 0.33
CA ILE A 152 -13.75 -4.17 0.46
C ILE A 152 -13.47 -3.66 1.88
N VAL A 153 -14.29 -2.77 2.42
CA VAL A 153 -14.13 -2.23 3.79
C VAL A 153 -14.14 -3.36 4.81
N GLY A 154 -15.09 -4.29 4.68
CA GLY A 154 -15.16 -5.45 5.57
C GLY A 154 -13.87 -6.27 5.55
N LEU A 155 -13.35 -6.62 4.37
CA LEU A 155 -12.11 -7.38 4.21
C LEU A 155 -10.88 -6.62 4.73
N MET A 156 -10.87 -5.30 4.62
CA MET A 156 -9.80 -4.48 5.20
C MET A 156 -9.84 -4.44 6.73
N ILE A 157 -11.03 -4.39 7.34
CA ILE A 157 -11.20 -4.22 8.80
C ILE A 157 -11.06 -5.55 9.55
N TRP A 158 -11.65 -6.65 9.07
CA TRP A 158 -11.61 -7.93 9.78
C TRP A 158 -10.43 -8.81 9.41
N GLN A 159 -10.02 -8.84 8.13
CA GLN A 159 -8.90 -9.65 7.67
C GLN A 159 -7.63 -8.84 7.42
N GLY A 160 -7.67 -7.52 7.61
CA GLY A 160 -6.50 -6.66 7.43
C GLY A 160 -5.93 -6.69 6.02
N LEU A 161 -6.73 -6.92 4.97
CA LEU A 161 -6.21 -7.09 3.62
C LEU A 161 -5.72 -5.77 3.02
N HIS A 162 -4.63 -5.83 2.29
CA HIS A 162 -4.15 -4.72 1.46
C HIS A 162 -4.63 -4.86 0.00
N SER A 163 -4.56 -3.78 -0.77
CA SER A 163 -5.08 -3.73 -2.14
C SER A 163 -4.57 -4.85 -3.06
N GLY A 164 -3.30 -5.24 -2.94
CA GLY A 164 -2.74 -6.32 -3.76
C GLY A 164 -3.18 -7.73 -3.34
N GLU A 165 -3.71 -7.92 -2.13
CA GLU A 165 -4.37 -9.16 -1.71
C GLU A 165 -5.83 -9.17 -2.19
N LEU A 166 -6.52 -8.04 -2.02
CA LEU A 166 -7.90 -7.86 -2.51
C LEU A 166 -8.01 -8.08 -4.03
N GLU A 167 -7.02 -7.63 -4.80
CA GLU A 167 -6.97 -7.79 -6.26
C GLU A 167 -6.93 -9.26 -6.72
N LYS A 168 -6.33 -10.13 -5.88
CA LYS A 168 -6.16 -11.55 -6.19
C LYS A 168 -7.31 -12.43 -5.70
N LEU A 169 -8.31 -11.85 -5.07
CA LEU A 169 -9.44 -12.62 -4.56
C LEU A 169 -10.36 -13.06 -5.68
N GLU A 170 -10.70 -14.35 -5.66
CA GLU A 170 -11.68 -15.01 -6.52
C GLU A 170 -12.86 -15.50 -5.68
N VAL A 171 -13.97 -15.78 -6.33
CA VAL A 171 -15.19 -16.27 -5.65
C VAL A 171 -14.94 -17.59 -4.92
N ASN A 172 -14.16 -18.49 -5.53
CA ASN A 172 -13.81 -19.80 -4.96
C ASN A 172 -12.94 -19.70 -3.70
N HIS A 173 -12.34 -18.54 -3.41
CA HIS A 173 -11.61 -18.28 -2.17
C HIS A 173 -12.53 -18.01 -0.97
N ILE A 174 -13.84 -17.84 -1.20
CA ILE A 174 -14.84 -17.60 -0.15
C ILE A 174 -15.60 -18.89 0.15
N ASN A 175 -15.45 -19.41 1.35
CA ASN A 175 -16.26 -20.54 1.82
C ASN A 175 -17.32 -20.03 2.80
N LEU A 176 -18.51 -19.75 2.27
CA LEU A 176 -19.62 -19.23 3.07
C LEU A 176 -20.17 -20.25 4.07
N ASN A 177 -20.06 -21.57 3.77
CA ASN A 177 -20.56 -22.63 4.64
C ASN A 177 -19.69 -22.78 5.90
N GLU A 178 -18.37 -22.71 5.74
CA GLU A 178 -17.40 -22.78 6.84
C GLU A 178 -17.11 -21.42 7.46
N GLY A 179 -17.60 -20.34 6.85
CA GLY A 179 -17.33 -18.97 7.28
C GLY A 179 -15.84 -18.64 7.23
N SER A 180 -15.15 -19.03 6.15
CA SER A 180 -13.73 -18.79 5.97
C SER A 180 -13.40 -18.15 4.62
N ILE A 181 -12.23 -17.53 4.56
CA ILE A 181 -11.66 -16.94 3.36
C ILE A 181 -10.21 -17.39 3.19
N TYR A 182 -9.88 -17.95 2.04
CA TYR A 182 -8.51 -18.19 1.61
C TYR A 182 -7.94 -16.95 0.93
N ILE A 183 -6.79 -16.47 1.39
CA ILE A 183 -6.11 -15.31 0.83
C ILE A 183 -4.85 -15.82 0.11
N PRO A 184 -4.78 -15.71 -1.24
CA PRO A 184 -3.64 -16.19 -2.00
C PRO A 184 -2.39 -15.34 -1.74
N SER A 185 -1.20 -15.96 -1.91
CA SER A 185 0.06 -15.26 -1.73
C SER A 185 0.26 -14.14 -2.75
N THR A 186 0.95 -13.09 -2.30
CA THR A 186 1.40 -11.99 -3.17
C THR A 186 2.93 -11.90 -3.18
N ALA A 187 3.46 -10.92 -3.91
CA ALA A 187 4.87 -10.62 -3.81
C ALA A 187 5.33 -10.27 -2.39
N ARG A 188 4.41 -9.71 -1.57
CA ARG A 188 4.70 -9.16 -0.24
C ARG A 188 4.11 -9.97 0.91
N SER A 189 3.15 -10.87 0.65
CA SER A 189 2.47 -11.65 1.68
C SER A 189 2.40 -13.13 1.34
N ASN A 190 2.34 -13.97 2.39
CA ASN A 190 2.07 -15.39 2.29
C ASN A 190 0.58 -15.66 2.16
N SER A 191 0.22 -16.81 1.56
CA SER A 191 -1.17 -17.30 1.59
C SER A 191 -1.58 -17.70 3.00
N ARG A 192 -2.87 -17.60 3.28
CA ARG A 192 -3.44 -17.94 4.58
C ARG A 192 -4.96 -18.08 4.50
N GLU A 193 -5.51 -18.76 5.48
CA GLU A 193 -6.95 -18.85 5.67
C GLU A 193 -7.35 -18.13 6.95
N LEU A 194 -8.40 -17.32 6.88
CA LEU A 194 -8.94 -16.55 8.01
C LEU A 194 -10.44 -16.74 8.12
N LYS A 195 -10.98 -16.57 9.33
CA LYS A 195 -12.43 -16.60 9.56
C LYS A 195 -13.09 -15.31 9.07
N LEU A 196 -14.31 -15.46 8.59
CA LEU A 196 -15.23 -14.37 8.27
C LEU A 196 -16.11 -14.09 9.50
N SER A 197 -16.44 -12.81 9.72
CA SER A 197 -17.46 -12.47 10.72
C SER A 197 -18.87 -12.80 10.18
N THR A 198 -19.84 -13.02 11.07
CA THR A 198 -21.23 -13.28 10.68
C THR A 198 -21.79 -12.18 9.75
N GLN A 199 -21.46 -10.93 10.05
CA GLN A 199 -21.89 -9.80 9.21
C GLN A 199 -21.30 -9.86 7.79
N GLN A 200 -20.03 -10.31 7.66
CA GLN A 200 -19.41 -10.47 6.34
C GLN A 200 -20.03 -11.60 5.54
N ILE A 201 -20.35 -12.73 6.18
CA ILE A 201 -20.97 -13.89 5.50
C ILE A 201 -22.27 -13.45 4.82
N LEU A 202 -23.16 -12.75 5.55
CA LEU A 202 -24.41 -12.26 4.99
C LEU A 202 -24.20 -11.31 3.81
N MET A 203 -23.27 -10.37 3.94
CA MET A 203 -22.97 -9.40 2.89
C MET A 203 -22.34 -10.06 1.66
N LEU A 204 -21.39 -10.99 1.87
CA LEU A 204 -20.77 -11.75 0.78
C LEU A 204 -21.79 -12.66 0.08
N HIS A 205 -22.67 -13.32 0.83
CA HIS A 205 -23.74 -14.12 0.24
C HIS A 205 -24.63 -13.27 -0.67
N THR A 206 -25.09 -12.11 -0.20
CA THR A 206 -25.92 -11.20 -1.00
C THR A 206 -25.14 -10.66 -2.22
N TYR A 207 -23.86 -10.36 -2.06
CA TYR A 207 -23.03 -9.85 -3.12
C TYR A 207 -22.75 -10.88 -4.22
N ILE A 208 -22.43 -12.12 -3.85
CA ILE A 208 -22.09 -13.21 -4.78
C ILE A 208 -23.38 -13.82 -5.36
N ASN A 209 -24.29 -14.31 -4.50
CA ASN A 209 -25.45 -15.08 -4.93
C ASN A 209 -26.66 -14.19 -5.28
N GLY A 210 -26.68 -12.92 -4.85
CA GLY A 210 -27.72 -11.94 -5.19
C GLY A 210 -27.54 -11.25 -6.54
N GLY A 211 -26.55 -11.65 -7.35
CA GLY A 211 -26.33 -11.11 -8.70
C GLY A 211 -25.74 -9.69 -8.72
N ILE A 212 -25.28 -9.16 -7.59
CA ILE A 212 -24.66 -7.82 -7.52
C ILE A 212 -23.32 -7.82 -8.24
N ARG A 213 -22.50 -8.85 -8.00
CA ARG A 213 -21.18 -9.03 -8.62
C ARG A 213 -21.30 -9.13 -10.15
N GLU A 214 -22.22 -9.92 -10.66
CA GLU A 214 -22.44 -10.14 -12.11
C GLU A 214 -22.81 -8.86 -12.83
N LYS A 215 -23.63 -7.99 -12.21
CA LYS A 215 -23.96 -6.66 -12.75
C LYS A 215 -22.75 -5.73 -12.86
N LEU A 216 -21.70 -5.96 -12.10
CA LEU A 216 -20.43 -5.24 -12.19
C LEU A 216 -19.52 -5.77 -13.31
N LYS A 217 -19.93 -6.82 -14.05
CA LYS A 217 -19.24 -7.42 -15.20
C LYS A 217 -17.81 -7.87 -14.84
N PRO A 218 -17.66 -8.87 -13.95
CA PRO A 218 -16.37 -9.42 -13.60
C PRO A 218 -15.67 -10.04 -14.82
N LYS A 219 -14.35 -10.02 -14.81
CA LYS A 219 -13.54 -10.84 -15.70
C LYS A 219 -13.32 -12.18 -14.99
N ALA A 220 -13.83 -13.27 -15.56
CA ALA A 220 -13.73 -14.60 -14.95
C ALA A 220 -14.20 -14.62 -13.47
N ASP A 221 -13.43 -15.22 -12.59
CA ASP A 221 -13.79 -15.49 -11.20
C ASP A 221 -13.42 -14.38 -10.20
N GLU A 222 -13.03 -13.18 -10.69
CA GLU A 222 -12.70 -12.05 -9.82
C GLU A 222 -13.81 -11.80 -8.79
N LEU A 223 -13.45 -11.78 -7.49
CA LEU A 223 -14.42 -11.41 -6.44
C LEU A 223 -14.77 -9.91 -6.53
N LEU A 224 -13.78 -9.06 -6.82
CA LEU A 224 -13.89 -7.61 -6.82
C LEU A 224 -13.61 -7.05 -8.23
N PRO A 225 -14.62 -6.95 -9.10
CA PRO A 225 -14.44 -6.54 -10.49
C PRO A 225 -13.85 -5.14 -10.63
N GLY A 226 -12.93 -4.99 -11.59
CA GLY A 226 -12.30 -3.73 -11.97
C GLY A 226 -10.94 -3.48 -11.32
N ASN A 227 -10.45 -2.24 -11.36
CA ASN A 227 -9.15 -1.88 -10.79
C ASN A 227 -9.26 -1.70 -9.27
N VAL A 228 -8.90 -2.74 -8.52
CA VAL A 228 -9.02 -2.78 -7.05
C VAL A 228 -8.15 -1.71 -6.37
N HIS A 229 -6.96 -1.39 -6.91
CA HIS A 229 -6.12 -0.33 -6.35
C HIS A 229 -6.82 1.03 -6.40
N ASN A 230 -7.44 1.36 -7.53
CA ASN A 230 -8.23 2.58 -7.66
C ASN A 230 -9.46 2.57 -6.75
N HIS A 231 -10.13 1.41 -6.63
CA HIS A 231 -11.27 1.30 -5.72
C HIS A 231 -10.87 1.57 -4.28
N VAL A 232 -9.77 0.97 -3.80
CA VAL A 232 -9.24 1.20 -2.45
C VAL A 232 -8.80 2.66 -2.25
N PHE A 233 -8.19 3.28 -3.27
CA PHE A 233 -7.79 4.67 -3.21
C PHE A 233 -8.98 5.60 -3.00
N PHE A 234 -9.98 5.57 -3.88
CA PHE A 234 -11.18 6.42 -3.76
C PHE A 234 -12.00 6.10 -2.53
N LEU A 235 -12.13 4.81 -2.19
CA LEU A 235 -12.80 4.38 -0.96
C LEU A 235 -12.13 4.95 0.28
N THR A 236 -10.80 4.99 0.32
CA THR A 236 -10.07 5.57 1.46
C THR A 236 -10.37 7.06 1.61
N GLU A 237 -10.53 7.81 0.51
CA GLU A 237 -10.94 9.22 0.59
C GLU A 237 -12.38 9.37 1.11
N GLU A 238 -13.32 8.49 0.71
CA GLU A 238 -14.67 8.47 1.28
C GLU A 238 -14.63 8.16 2.80
N LEU A 239 -13.81 7.20 3.21
CA LEU A 239 -13.64 6.83 4.62
C LEU A 239 -13.03 7.95 5.48
N LYS A 240 -12.14 8.78 4.93
CA LYS A 240 -11.63 9.99 5.60
C LYS A 240 -12.73 11.00 5.86
N GLY A 241 -13.73 11.10 4.99
CA GLY A 241 -14.91 11.95 5.22
C GLY A 241 -15.74 11.48 6.41
N ILE A 242 -15.74 10.18 6.73
CA ILE A 242 -16.43 9.62 7.90
C ILE A 242 -15.59 9.74 9.17
N ASN A 243 -14.30 9.40 9.07
CA ASN A 243 -13.35 9.50 10.17
C ASN A 243 -12.04 10.15 9.69
N PRO A 244 -11.82 11.44 10.00
CA PRO A 244 -10.63 12.21 9.59
C PRO A 244 -9.30 11.68 10.15
N GLN A 245 -9.30 10.79 11.15
CA GLN A 245 -8.09 10.17 11.67
C GLN A 245 -7.47 9.20 10.65
N ILE A 246 -8.24 8.71 9.68
CA ILE A 246 -7.77 7.80 8.65
C ILE A 246 -6.79 8.55 7.74
N LYS A 247 -5.56 8.06 7.64
CA LYS A 247 -4.55 8.62 6.75
C LYS A 247 -4.59 7.97 5.36
N ASN A 248 -4.66 6.64 5.33
CA ASN A 248 -4.68 5.84 4.11
C ASN A 248 -5.09 4.38 4.43
N ALA A 249 -5.20 3.55 3.42
CA ALA A 249 -5.55 2.13 3.58
C ALA A 249 -4.53 1.36 4.45
N LEU A 250 -3.25 1.74 4.42
CA LEU A 250 -2.22 1.14 5.28
C LEU A 250 -2.48 1.46 6.76
N HIS A 251 -3.00 2.64 7.08
CA HIS A 251 -3.36 3.01 8.45
C HIS A 251 -4.46 2.10 9.01
N ILE A 252 -5.48 1.76 8.20
CA ILE A 252 -6.53 0.81 8.58
C ILE A 252 -5.93 -0.58 8.85
N ARG A 253 -5.17 -1.13 7.89
CA ARG A 253 -4.51 -2.44 8.05
C ARG A 253 -3.64 -2.49 9.29
N ALA A 254 -2.89 -1.46 9.53
CA ALA A 254 -1.97 -1.39 10.63
C ALA A 254 -2.69 -1.31 11.97
N SER A 255 -3.82 -0.59 12.04
CA SER A 255 -4.71 -0.61 13.22
C SER A 255 -5.22 -2.03 13.52
N VAL A 256 -5.58 -2.79 12.47
CA VAL A 256 -6.01 -4.20 12.62
C VAL A 256 -4.87 -5.08 13.14
N VAL A 257 -3.67 -4.95 12.58
CA VAL A 257 -2.49 -5.74 13.01
C VAL A 257 -2.16 -5.46 14.49
N LEU A 258 -2.23 -4.19 14.91
CA LEU A 258 -2.03 -3.82 16.31
C LEU A 258 -3.11 -4.40 17.23
N GLN A 259 -4.39 -4.40 16.80
CA GLN A 259 -5.45 -5.08 17.59
C GLN A 259 -5.17 -6.57 17.75
N TRP A 260 -4.68 -7.24 16.71
CA TRP A 260 -4.32 -8.64 16.79
C TRP A 260 -3.13 -8.89 17.73
N LEU A 261 -2.11 -8.02 17.75
CA LEU A 261 -0.96 -8.11 18.66
C LEU A 261 -1.36 -8.02 20.14
N ARG A 262 -2.47 -7.35 20.47
CA ARG A 262 -3.02 -7.27 21.83
C ARG A 262 -3.71 -8.56 22.28
N GLN A 263 -4.15 -9.40 21.33
CA GLN A 263 -4.97 -10.58 21.59
C GLN A 263 -4.26 -11.90 21.28
N HIS A 264 -3.23 -11.88 20.44
CA HIS A 264 -2.55 -13.04 19.91
C HIS A 264 -1.04 -12.90 20.00
N ASN A 265 -0.35 -14.04 20.06
CA ASN A 265 1.10 -14.02 20.02
C ASN A 265 1.64 -13.59 18.63
N LYS A 266 2.87 -13.12 18.61
CA LYS A 266 3.53 -12.57 17.42
C LYS A 266 3.51 -13.52 16.21
N ARG A 267 3.64 -14.83 16.40
CA ARG A 267 3.62 -15.81 15.30
C ARG A 267 2.23 -15.99 14.71
N GLN A 268 1.21 -15.99 15.57
CA GLN A 268 -0.18 -15.98 15.09
C GLN A 268 -0.49 -14.73 14.29
N VAL A 269 -0.07 -13.55 14.78
CA VAL A 269 -0.26 -12.29 14.06
C VAL A 269 0.54 -12.26 12.74
N GLN A 270 1.77 -12.78 12.72
CA GLN A 270 2.54 -12.96 11.48
C GLN A 270 1.74 -13.75 10.44
N TYR A 271 1.13 -14.87 10.86
CA TYR A 271 0.29 -15.67 9.97
C TYR A 271 -0.96 -14.91 9.53
N MET A 272 -1.73 -14.35 10.48
CA MET A 272 -2.96 -13.62 10.19
C MET A 272 -2.74 -12.42 9.25
N ALA A 273 -1.64 -11.70 9.43
CA ALA A 273 -1.25 -10.59 8.56
C ALA A 273 -0.61 -11.05 7.23
N GLY A 274 -0.22 -12.32 7.13
CA GLY A 274 0.49 -12.86 5.96
C GLY A 274 1.91 -12.33 5.82
N HIS A 275 2.55 -11.86 6.89
CA HIS A 275 3.89 -11.31 6.80
C HIS A 275 4.93 -12.40 6.50
N LYS A 276 5.73 -12.21 5.44
CA LYS A 276 6.79 -13.16 5.05
C LYS A 276 7.87 -13.28 6.12
N TYR A 277 8.21 -12.18 6.78
CA TYR A 277 9.24 -12.09 7.80
C TYR A 277 8.62 -11.63 9.12
N ILE A 278 9.08 -12.21 10.22
CA ILE A 278 8.62 -11.85 11.56
C ILE A 278 8.93 -10.38 11.89
N THR A 279 10.04 -9.86 11.38
CA THR A 279 10.46 -8.47 11.53
C THR A 279 9.39 -7.47 11.07
N SER A 280 8.58 -7.84 10.07
CA SER A 280 7.46 -7.01 9.64
C SER A 280 6.36 -6.91 10.69
N THR A 281 6.20 -7.91 11.55
CA THR A 281 5.26 -7.88 12.67
C THR A 281 5.87 -7.16 13.87
N GLU A 282 7.17 -7.37 14.12
CA GLU A 282 7.91 -6.72 15.21
C GLU A 282 7.95 -5.20 15.06
N MET A 283 7.97 -4.69 13.85
CA MET A 283 7.89 -3.24 13.62
C MET A 283 6.63 -2.60 14.23
N TYR A 284 5.50 -3.29 14.24
CA TYR A 284 4.28 -2.80 14.87
C TYR A 284 4.36 -2.83 16.41
N GLU A 285 4.99 -3.85 16.97
CA GLU A 285 5.17 -4.01 18.43
C GLU A 285 6.08 -2.92 19.02
N VAL A 286 7.24 -2.68 18.41
CA VAL A 286 8.18 -1.62 18.83
C VAL A 286 7.47 -0.26 18.87
N GLN A 287 6.64 -0.01 17.89
CA GLN A 287 5.92 1.25 17.75
C GLN A 287 4.81 1.43 18.80
N GLU A 288 4.12 0.35 19.20
CA GLU A 288 3.16 0.40 20.28
C GLU A 288 3.84 0.74 21.61
N LEU A 289 5.02 0.14 21.87
CA LEU A 289 5.83 0.43 23.06
C LEU A 289 6.33 1.89 23.08
N GLU A 290 6.82 2.42 21.96
CA GLU A 290 7.23 3.83 21.85
C GLU A 290 6.07 4.78 22.14
N THR A 291 4.89 4.52 21.55
CA THR A 291 3.68 5.32 21.79
C THR A 291 3.23 5.29 23.25
N LEU A 292 3.26 4.12 23.88
CA LEU A 292 2.94 3.97 25.30
C LEU A 292 3.96 4.71 26.19
N THR A 293 5.24 4.63 25.86
CA THR A 293 6.31 5.33 26.61
C THR A 293 6.14 6.84 26.47
N GLU A 294 5.83 7.36 25.29
CA GLU A 294 5.54 8.78 25.08
C GLU A 294 4.30 9.24 25.86
N GLN A 295 3.25 8.43 25.90
CA GLN A 295 2.03 8.74 26.67
C GLN A 295 2.32 8.72 28.18
N LEU A 296 3.07 7.74 28.67
CA LEU A 296 3.48 7.66 30.07
C LEU A 296 4.32 8.88 30.45
N SER A 297 5.30 9.29 29.63
CA SER A 297 6.11 10.45 29.93
C SER A 297 5.33 11.76 29.92
N LYS A 298 4.28 11.90 29.10
CA LYS A 298 3.39 13.07 29.10
C LYS A 298 2.43 13.16 30.28
N HIS A 299 2.10 12.01 30.87
CA HIS A 299 1.14 11.93 31.98
C HIS A 299 1.81 11.53 33.30
N HIS A 300 3.13 11.46 33.33
CA HIS A 300 3.86 11.12 34.55
C HIS A 300 3.80 12.30 35.55
N PRO A 301 3.32 12.07 36.79
CA PRO A 301 3.12 13.16 37.76
C PRO A 301 4.43 13.83 38.23
N PHE A 302 5.59 13.33 37.84
CA PHE A 302 6.93 13.84 38.17
C PHE A 302 7.78 14.18 36.92
N GLY A 303 7.15 14.42 35.75
CA GLY A 303 7.82 14.84 34.51
C GLY A 303 7.70 16.34 34.28
#